data_1be586e383b56ab0066fc76b5484389b
#
_entry.id   1be586e383b56ab0066fc76b5484389b
#
_cell.length_a   1.000
_cell.length_b   1.000
_cell.length_c   1.000
_cell.angle_alpha   90.00
_cell.angle_beta   90.00
_cell.angle_gamma   90.00
#
_symmetry.space_group_name_H-M   'P 1'
#
loop_
_entity.id
_entity.type
_entity.pdbx_description
1 polymer ?
#
loop_
_entity_poly.entity_id
_entity_poly.type
_entity_poly.pdbx_seq_one_letter_code
_entity_poly.pdbx_strand_id
1 'polypeptide(L)'
;MNTTACTHKDNPNFWIFGAFFFLYFFIMATCFPFLPIWLSDIIGLNKTHTGIVFSCISLSAIAFQPVLGVISDKLGLKKHLLWIIAILLFLFAPFFLYVFAPLLKINIWLGALSGGLYIGFVFSAGSGAIEAYIERVSRNSFFEYGKARMFGCLGWGLCASTGGVLFSIDPSFVFWMGSGAALLLMLLLVVAKPKPNQTAEVMNALGANQPQITAKTVFTLFRQRKMWMFILYVVGVACVYDVFDQQFATFFKSFFSTPEQGTRAFGFATTAGEICNAIIMFCSPWIINRIGAKNTLLIAGLIMATRIIGSSFATTVTEVIALKMLHALEVPFLLVGAFKYITGVFDTRLSATIYLIGFNFAKQSAAIFLSAFAGNMYDRIGFQDTYLMLGCIVLAVTVISAFTLSSRQQIAAGRSTLEAS
;
A
#
# COMPACT_ATOMS: atom_id res chain seq x y z
N MET A 1 2.40 1.10 42.67
CA MET A 1 2.06 2.13 41.69
C MET A 1 0.99 1.59 40.77
N ASN A 2 -0.27 2.00 40.98
CA ASN A 2 -1.39 1.57 40.17
C ASN A 2 -1.31 2.25 38.78
N THR A 3 -0.79 1.55 37.80
CA THR A 3 -0.99 1.91 36.40
C THR A 3 -2.41 1.56 36.03
N THR A 4 -3.34 2.48 36.25
CA THR A 4 -4.65 2.44 35.61
C THR A 4 -4.42 2.40 34.10
N ALA A 5 -4.59 1.22 33.51
CA ALA A 5 -4.64 1.07 32.06
C ALA A 5 -5.76 1.98 31.55
N CYS A 6 -5.40 3.15 30.99
CA CYS A 6 -6.36 3.98 30.28
C CYS A 6 -6.99 3.11 29.21
N THR A 7 -8.25 2.81 29.35
CA THR A 7 -8.99 2.06 28.34
C THR A 7 -9.04 2.91 27.07
N HIS A 8 -8.87 2.32 25.89
CA HIS A 8 -8.88 3.02 24.59
C HIS A 8 -10.13 3.91 24.40
N LYS A 9 -11.21 3.66 25.14
CA LYS A 9 -12.46 4.43 25.09
C LYS A 9 -12.33 5.88 25.56
N ASP A 10 -11.36 6.18 26.43
CA ASP A 10 -11.26 7.50 27.07
C ASP A 10 -10.17 8.40 26.44
N ASN A 11 -9.53 7.92 25.36
CA ASN A 11 -8.47 8.69 24.70
C ASN A 11 -9.02 9.39 23.43
N PRO A 12 -9.27 10.74 23.48
CA PRO A 12 -9.80 11.47 22.35
C PRO A 12 -8.90 11.42 21.11
N ASN A 13 -7.57 11.32 21.30
CA ASN A 13 -6.63 11.22 20.19
C ASN A 13 -6.80 9.90 19.42
N PHE A 14 -7.15 8.79 20.08
CA PHE A 14 -7.43 7.53 19.40
C PHE A 14 -8.58 7.68 18.38
N TRP A 15 -9.69 8.28 18.79
CA TRP A 15 -10.85 8.46 17.93
C TRP A 15 -10.61 9.48 16.80
N ILE A 16 -9.93 10.60 17.11
CA ILE A 16 -9.60 11.63 16.14
C ILE A 16 -8.69 11.05 15.05
N PHE A 17 -7.62 10.34 15.42
CA PHE A 17 -6.68 9.79 14.45
C PHE A 17 -7.17 8.50 13.80
N GLY A 18 -8.06 7.75 14.44
CA GLY A 18 -8.84 6.70 13.80
C GLY A 18 -9.75 7.26 12.69
N ALA A 19 -10.52 8.30 12.99
CA ALA A 19 -11.35 8.99 12.00
C ALA A 19 -10.49 9.64 10.87
N PHE A 20 -9.28 10.13 11.21
CA PHE A 20 -8.34 10.64 10.21
C PHE A 20 -7.89 9.53 9.26
N PHE A 21 -7.52 8.35 9.76
CA PHE A 21 -7.20 7.21 8.91
C PHE A 21 -8.39 6.79 8.05
N PHE A 22 -9.59 6.72 8.64
CA PHE A 22 -10.81 6.41 7.89
C PHE A 22 -10.98 7.35 6.70
N LEU A 23 -10.96 8.67 6.92
CA LEU A 23 -11.15 9.66 5.86
C LEU A 23 -10.01 9.65 4.84
N TYR A 24 -8.76 9.55 5.27
CA TYR A 24 -7.63 9.53 4.35
C TYR A 24 -7.66 8.32 3.41
N PHE A 25 -7.91 7.13 3.94
CA PHE A 25 -8.02 5.93 3.10
C PHE A 25 -9.32 5.87 2.32
N PHE A 26 -10.38 6.48 2.81
CA PHE A 26 -11.59 6.73 2.03
C PHE A 26 -11.28 7.58 0.78
N ILE A 27 -10.57 8.70 0.93
CA ILE A 27 -10.18 9.57 -0.19
C ILE A 27 -9.23 8.82 -1.13
N MET A 28 -8.27 8.06 -0.61
CA MET A 28 -7.35 7.27 -1.41
C MET A 28 -8.09 6.24 -2.27
N ALA A 29 -9.17 5.66 -1.74
CA ALA A 29 -10.03 4.72 -2.44
C ALA A 29 -10.96 5.36 -3.50
N THR A 30 -11.14 6.69 -3.50
CA THR A 30 -11.78 7.37 -4.63
C THR A 30 -10.86 7.44 -5.86
N CYS A 31 -9.55 7.26 -5.67
CA CYS A 31 -8.57 7.31 -6.74
C CYS A 31 -8.23 5.90 -7.28
N PHE A 32 -7.49 5.11 -6.50
CA PHE A 32 -6.81 3.91 -7.02
C PHE A 32 -7.72 2.84 -7.63
N PRO A 33 -8.85 2.46 -7.04
CA PRO A 33 -9.74 1.44 -7.63
C PRO A 33 -10.37 1.89 -8.94
N PHE A 34 -10.64 3.18 -9.09
CA PHE A 34 -11.37 3.74 -10.23
C PHE A 34 -10.45 4.37 -11.28
N LEU A 35 -9.19 4.66 -10.96
CA LEU A 35 -8.23 5.29 -11.87
C LEU A 35 -8.08 4.55 -13.20
N PRO A 36 -7.84 3.21 -13.24
CA PRO A 36 -7.67 2.51 -14.51
C PRO A 36 -8.95 2.52 -15.35
N ILE A 37 -10.13 2.44 -14.70
CA ILE A 37 -11.42 2.53 -15.38
C ILE A 37 -11.62 3.93 -15.95
N TRP A 38 -11.33 4.97 -15.19
CA TRP A 38 -11.47 6.36 -15.63
C TRP A 38 -10.51 6.71 -16.76
N LEU A 39 -9.27 6.25 -16.70
CA LEU A 39 -8.27 6.44 -17.76
C LEU A 39 -8.70 5.74 -19.06
N SER A 40 -9.27 4.54 -18.97
CA SER A 40 -9.76 3.78 -20.12
C SER A 40 -11.05 4.36 -20.70
N ASP A 41 -12.08 4.56 -19.87
CA ASP A 41 -13.45 4.82 -20.36
C ASP A 41 -13.72 6.30 -20.61
N ILE A 42 -13.14 7.20 -19.79
CA ILE A 42 -13.42 8.63 -19.86
C ILE A 42 -12.35 9.38 -20.63
N ILE A 43 -11.08 9.04 -20.38
CA ILE A 43 -9.97 9.69 -21.10
C ILE A 43 -9.71 8.99 -22.44
N GLY A 44 -10.02 7.70 -22.56
CA GLY A 44 -9.81 6.90 -23.78
C GLY A 44 -8.37 6.41 -23.95
N LEU A 45 -7.61 6.25 -22.84
CA LEU A 45 -6.25 5.74 -22.90
C LEU A 45 -6.26 4.22 -23.16
N ASN A 46 -5.30 3.76 -23.95
CA ASN A 46 -4.99 2.34 -24.07
C ASN A 46 -4.28 1.85 -22.79
N LYS A 47 -4.10 0.54 -22.66
CA LYS A 47 -3.53 -0.09 -21.47
C LYS A 47 -2.05 0.26 -21.27
N THR A 48 -1.32 0.47 -22.38
CA THR A 48 0.07 0.95 -22.36
C THR A 48 0.17 2.34 -21.71
N HIS A 49 -0.65 3.29 -22.17
CA HIS A 49 -0.66 4.65 -21.62
C HIS A 49 -1.11 4.67 -20.17
N THR A 50 -2.08 3.83 -19.80
CA THR A 50 -2.47 3.64 -18.39
C THR A 50 -1.29 3.12 -17.55
N GLY A 51 -0.53 2.16 -18.07
CA GLY A 51 0.70 1.66 -17.43
C GLY A 51 1.77 2.76 -17.26
N ILE A 52 1.92 3.66 -18.24
CA ILE A 52 2.83 4.82 -18.14
C ILE A 52 2.42 5.76 -17.01
N VAL A 53 1.12 6.02 -16.83
CA VAL A 53 0.63 6.82 -15.69
C VAL A 53 1.03 6.18 -14.37
N PHE A 54 0.83 4.87 -14.19
CA PHE A 54 1.25 4.16 -12.98
C PHE A 54 2.77 4.16 -12.79
N SER A 55 3.55 4.07 -13.87
CA SER A 55 5.01 4.22 -13.84
C SER A 55 5.44 5.60 -13.31
N CYS A 56 4.77 6.67 -13.77
CA CYS A 56 5.02 8.03 -13.28
C CYS A 56 4.62 8.21 -11.81
N ILE A 57 3.55 7.56 -11.34
CA ILE A 57 3.17 7.53 -9.91
C ILE A 57 4.28 6.88 -9.08
N SER A 58 4.80 5.73 -9.51
CA SER A 58 5.88 5.02 -8.82
C SER A 58 7.19 5.82 -8.81
N LEU A 59 7.52 6.48 -9.93
CA LEU A 59 8.69 7.36 -10.01
C LEU A 59 8.59 8.52 -9.02
N SER A 60 7.42 9.14 -8.95
CA SER A 60 7.16 10.25 -8.01
C SER A 60 7.18 9.76 -6.56
N ALA A 61 6.66 8.57 -6.29
CA ALA A 61 6.71 7.97 -4.95
C ALA A 61 8.15 7.81 -4.46
N ILE A 62 9.06 7.29 -5.31
CA ILE A 62 10.49 7.15 -4.98
C ILE A 62 11.13 8.49 -4.67
N ALA A 63 10.81 9.52 -5.46
CA ALA A 63 11.39 10.84 -5.27
C ALA A 63 10.90 11.51 -3.97
N PHE A 64 9.60 11.40 -3.67
CA PHE A 64 8.99 12.12 -2.55
C PHE A 64 9.05 11.36 -1.22
N GLN A 65 9.02 10.03 -1.19
CA GLN A 65 9.03 9.27 0.06
C GLN A 65 10.20 9.63 1.00
N PRO A 66 11.46 9.67 0.54
CA PRO A 66 12.57 10.05 1.41
C PRO A 66 12.46 11.50 1.89
N VAL A 67 12.04 12.40 1.00
CA VAL A 67 11.89 13.84 1.31
C VAL A 67 10.83 14.06 2.38
N LEU A 68 9.65 13.45 2.20
CA LEU A 68 8.56 13.54 3.17
C LEU A 68 8.93 12.85 4.50
N GLY A 69 9.69 11.76 4.46
CA GLY A 69 10.23 11.11 5.65
C GLY A 69 11.07 12.06 6.48
N VAL A 70 12.09 12.68 5.86
CA VAL A 70 12.97 13.66 6.54
C VAL A 70 12.19 14.87 7.05
N ILE A 71 11.25 15.41 6.26
CA ILE A 71 10.41 16.54 6.68
C ILE A 71 9.52 16.14 7.86
N SER A 72 8.89 14.97 7.81
CA SER A 72 8.05 14.42 8.87
C SER A 72 8.83 14.25 10.18
N ASP A 73 10.07 13.77 10.11
CA ASP A 73 10.94 13.60 11.28
C ASP A 73 11.33 14.95 11.91
N LYS A 74 11.68 15.94 11.10
CA LYS A 74 11.98 17.31 11.56
C LYS A 74 10.78 18.02 12.17
N LEU A 75 9.60 17.81 11.64
CA LEU A 75 8.37 18.44 12.11
C LEU A 75 7.84 17.80 13.41
N GLY A 76 8.16 16.54 13.68
CA GLY A 76 7.71 15.83 14.87
C GLY A 76 6.18 15.78 14.97
N LEU A 77 5.61 16.41 16.01
CA LEU A 77 4.15 16.51 16.22
C LEU A 77 3.49 17.73 15.56
N LYS A 78 4.23 18.55 14.80
CA LYS A 78 3.68 19.69 14.07
C LYS A 78 2.90 19.20 12.84
N LYS A 79 1.71 19.75 12.62
CA LYS A 79 0.75 19.31 11.61
C LYS A 79 0.95 19.93 10.21
N HIS A 80 2.04 20.67 9.98
CA HIS A 80 2.22 21.41 8.73
C HIS A 80 2.14 20.53 7.48
N LEU A 81 2.82 19.37 7.51
CA LEU A 81 2.81 18.42 6.39
C LEU A 81 1.41 17.85 6.16
N LEU A 82 0.68 17.52 7.25
CA LEU A 82 -0.69 17.02 7.14
C LEU A 82 -1.64 18.04 6.52
N TRP A 83 -1.45 19.33 6.85
CA TRP A 83 -2.22 20.42 6.25
C TRP A 83 -1.95 20.56 4.75
N ILE A 84 -0.69 20.48 4.32
CA ILE A 84 -0.32 20.50 2.89
C ILE A 84 -1.03 19.36 2.16
N ILE A 85 -0.94 18.14 2.70
CA ILE A 85 -1.59 16.96 2.10
C ILE A 85 -3.12 17.15 2.08
N ALA A 86 -3.73 17.63 3.16
CA ALA A 86 -5.18 17.82 3.26
C ALA A 86 -5.70 18.88 2.26
N ILE A 87 -4.96 19.99 2.07
CA ILE A 87 -5.31 21.01 1.07
C ILE A 87 -5.22 20.44 -0.34
N LEU A 88 -4.15 19.68 -0.64
CA LEU A 88 -4.02 19.00 -1.94
C LEU A 88 -5.15 17.99 -2.15
N LEU A 89 -5.53 17.21 -1.12
CA LEU A 89 -6.67 16.30 -1.19
C LEU A 89 -8.00 17.04 -1.42
N PHE A 90 -8.19 18.23 -0.86
CA PHE A 90 -9.35 19.06 -1.14
C PHE A 90 -9.39 19.51 -2.61
N LEU A 91 -8.23 19.77 -3.21
CA LEU A 91 -8.09 20.11 -4.62
C LEU A 91 -8.13 18.89 -5.56
N PHE A 92 -8.44 17.69 -5.07
CA PHE A 92 -8.40 16.44 -5.83
C PHE A 92 -9.34 16.46 -7.04
N ALA A 93 -10.63 16.77 -6.88
CA ALA A 93 -11.56 16.84 -7.99
C ALA A 93 -11.21 17.96 -8.99
N PRO A 94 -10.95 19.22 -8.56
CA PRO A 94 -10.47 20.25 -9.48
C PRO A 94 -9.21 19.84 -10.28
N PHE A 95 -8.23 19.23 -9.61
CA PHE A 95 -7.04 18.76 -10.29
C PHE A 95 -7.34 17.69 -11.34
N PHE A 96 -8.12 16.67 -10.97
CA PHE A 96 -8.43 15.57 -11.90
C PHE A 96 -9.24 16.04 -13.12
N LEU A 97 -10.26 16.88 -12.90
CA LEU A 97 -11.19 17.28 -13.95
C LEU A 97 -10.65 18.41 -14.83
N TYR A 98 -9.93 19.39 -14.24
CA TYR A 98 -9.55 20.61 -14.96
C TYR A 98 -8.06 20.68 -15.29
N VAL A 99 -7.21 19.83 -14.72
CA VAL A 99 -5.77 19.81 -15.00
C VAL A 99 -5.35 18.49 -15.61
N PHE A 100 -5.56 17.37 -14.89
CA PHE A 100 -5.06 16.07 -15.27
C PHE A 100 -5.74 15.55 -16.55
N ALA A 101 -7.07 15.58 -16.62
CA ALA A 101 -7.83 15.14 -17.79
C ALA A 101 -7.48 15.91 -19.09
N PRO A 102 -7.45 17.27 -19.08
CA PRO A 102 -7.04 18.01 -20.27
C PRO A 102 -5.59 17.74 -20.68
N LEU A 103 -4.65 17.67 -19.72
CA LEU A 103 -3.25 17.40 -20.03
C LEU A 103 -3.04 16.03 -20.66
N LEU A 104 -3.75 14.98 -20.18
CA LEU A 104 -3.70 13.64 -20.79
C LEU A 104 -4.19 13.64 -22.24
N LYS A 105 -5.21 14.47 -22.56
CA LYS A 105 -5.75 14.59 -23.92
C LYS A 105 -4.83 15.37 -24.86
N ILE A 106 -4.06 16.34 -24.33
CA ILE A 106 -3.10 17.13 -25.11
C ILE A 106 -1.83 16.32 -25.35
N ASN A 107 -1.25 15.75 -24.31
CA ASN A 107 -0.01 14.99 -24.37
C ASN A 107 0.05 13.98 -23.22
N ILE A 108 0.18 12.71 -23.56
CA ILE A 108 0.24 11.64 -22.56
C ILE A 108 1.36 11.81 -21.55
N TRP A 109 2.55 12.25 -21.98
CA TRP A 109 3.70 12.41 -21.09
C TRP A 109 3.52 13.56 -20.10
N LEU A 110 2.97 14.69 -20.55
CA LEU A 110 2.65 15.82 -19.66
C LEU A 110 1.55 15.45 -18.67
N GLY A 111 0.50 14.77 -19.14
CA GLY A 111 -0.56 14.26 -18.28
C GLY A 111 -0.03 13.23 -17.29
N ALA A 112 0.66 12.20 -17.74
CA ALA A 112 1.19 11.16 -16.88
C ALA A 112 2.17 11.71 -15.81
N LEU A 113 3.02 12.67 -16.19
CA LEU A 113 3.94 13.31 -15.25
C LEU A 113 3.19 14.15 -14.22
N SER A 114 2.22 14.98 -14.64
CA SER A 114 1.44 15.81 -13.72
C SER A 114 0.60 14.97 -12.76
N GLY A 115 -0.11 13.96 -13.28
CA GLY A 115 -0.87 13.00 -12.46
C GLY A 115 0.04 12.17 -11.56
N GLY A 116 1.16 11.70 -12.09
CA GLY A 116 2.18 10.97 -11.34
C GLY A 116 2.75 11.78 -10.17
N LEU A 117 3.11 13.04 -10.40
CA LEU A 117 3.58 13.95 -9.35
C LEU A 117 2.52 14.16 -8.28
N TYR A 118 1.29 14.44 -8.68
CA TYR A 118 0.20 14.69 -7.73
C TYR A 118 -0.16 13.42 -6.93
N ILE A 119 -0.50 12.34 -7.61
CA ILE A 119 -0.93 11.08 -6.98
C ILE A 119 0.22 10.48 -6.16
N GLY A 120 1.44 10.50 -6.71
CA GLY A 120 2.64 10.00 -6.04
C GLY A 120 2.97 10.78 -4.78
N PHE A 121 2.83 12.12 -4.78
CA PHE A 121 3.03 12.95 -3.60
C PHE A 121 1.94 12.73 -2.56
N VAL A 122 0.67 12.89 -2.96
CA VAL A 122 -0.45 12.97 -2.02
C VAL A 122 -0.80 11.60 -1.44
N PHE A 123 -0.80 10.56 -2.27
CA PHE A 123 -1.21 9.22 -1.85
C PHE A 123 -0.03 8.29 -1.58
N SER A 124 0.92 8.13 -2.52
CA SER A 124 1.97 7.12 -2.34
C SER A 124 3.03 7.52 -1.32
N ALA A 125 3.51 8.76 -1.35
CA ALA A 125 4.45 9.27 -0.37
C ALA A 125 3.74 9.84 0.88
N GLY A 126 2.58 10.48 0.67
CA GLY A 126 1.77 11.06 1.73
C GLY A 126 1.26 10.03 2.73
N SER A 127 0.88 8.83 2.30
CA SER A 127 0.45 7.75 3.20
C SER A 127 1.52 7.40 4.22
N GLY A 128 2.76 7.22 3.78
CA GLY A 128 3.88 6.93 4.68
C GLY A 128 4.14 8.04 5.69
N ALA A 129 4.04 9.31 5.26
CA ALA A 129 4.22 10.47 6.15
C ALA A 129 3.08 10.56 7.19
N ILE A 130 1.84 10.30 6.80
CA ILE A 130 0.67 10.28 7.69
C ILE A 130 0.78 9.12 8.68
N GLU A 131 1.11 7.93 8.20
CA GLU A 131 1.30 6.76 9.06
C GLU A 131 2.40 6.98 10.10
N ALA A 132 3.54 7.53 9.69
CA ALA A 132 4.63 7.88 10.60
C ALA A 132 4.23 8.95 11.64
N TYR A 133 3.45 9.95 11.22
CA TYR A 133 2.94 10.98 12.14
C TYR A 133 1.99 10.38 13.18
N ILE A 134 0.98 9.61 12.75
CA ILE A 134 -0.01 9.02 13.65
C ILE A 134 0.63 7.98 14.57
N GLU A 135 1.64 7.26 14.10
CA GLU A 135 2.42 6.33 14.91
C GLU A 135 3.16 7.08 16.04
N ARG A 136 3.77 8.24 15.75
CA ARG A 136 4.34 9.11 16.78
C ARG A 136 3.31 9.61 17.78
N VAL A 137 2.15 10.05 17.30
CA VAL A 137 1.05 10.47 18.19
C VAL A 137 0.57 9.30 19.05
N SER A 138 0.49 8.09 18.51
CA SER A 138 0.06 6.91 19.23
C SER A 138 0.98 6.59 20.41
N ARG A 139 2.30 6.68 20.20
CA ARG A 139 3.31 6.53 21.28
C ARG A 139 3.21 7.64 22.32
N ASN A 140 3.03 8.89 21.86
CA ASN A 140 2.92 10.04 22.73
C ASN A 140 1.62 10.06 23.55
N SER A 141 0.53 9.51 23.02
CA SER A 141 -0.80 9.50 23.64
C SER A 141 -1.18 8.12 24.22
N PHE A 142 -0.27 7.14 24.21
CA PHE A 142 -0.46 5.79 24.77
C PHE A 142 -1.68 5.04 24.20
N PHE A 143 -1.92 5.11 22.91
CA PHE A 143 -2.90 4.25 22.25
C PHE A 143 -2.24 3.32 21.21
N GLU A 144 -2.90 2.23 20.86
CA GLU A 144 -2.37 1.23 19.96
C GLU A 144 -2.57 1.67 18.49
N TYR A 145 -1.46 1.95 17.79
CA TYR A 145 -1.47 2.37 16.39
C TYR A 145 -2.26 1.43 15.47
N GLY A 146 -2.07 0.11 15.61
CA GLY A 146 -2.74 -0.88 14.77
C GLY A 146 -4.27 -0.81 14.82
N LYS A 147 -4.83 -0.51 16.01
CA LYS A 147 -6.28 -0.34 16.16
C LYS A 147 -6.79 0.94 15.49
N ALA A 148 -6.03 2.03 15.55
CA ALA A 148 -6.38 3.24 14.81
C ALA A 148 -6.26 3.03 13.29
N ARG A 149 -5.23 2.27 12.83
CA ARG A 149 -5.01 1.97 11.42
C ARG A 149 -6.13 1.12 10.79
N MET A 150 -6.81 0.26 11.56
CA MET A 150 -7.97 -0.52 11.10
C MET A 150 -9.09 0.34 10.52
N PHE A 151 -9.29 1.55 11.04
CA PHE A 151 -10.29 2.46 10.49
C PHE A 151 -10.02 2.81 9.02
N GLY A 152 -8.76 2.77 8.58
CA GLY A 152 -8.41 2.96 7.18
C GLY A 152 -8.98 1.87 6.26
N CYS A 153 -8.97 0.60 6.67
CA CYS A 153 -9.60 -0.48 5.89
C CYS A 153 -11.12 -0.27 5.76
N LEU A 154 -11.77 0.17 6.85
CA LEU A 154 -13.20 0.49 6.82
C LEU A 154 -13.49 1.67 5.89
N GLY A 155 -12.65 2.71 5.91
CA GLY A 155 -12.76 3.85 5.00
C GLY A 155 -12.61 3.44 3.54
N TRP A 156 -11.59 2.64 3.25
CA TRP A 156 -11.37 2.09 1.90
C TRP A 156 -12.56 1.25 1.42
N GLY A 157 -13.02 0.31 2.25
CA GLY A 157 -14.15 -0.55 1.92
C GLY A 157 -15.44 0.23 1.67
N LEU A 158 -15.79 1.19 2.55
CA LEU A 158 -16.98 2.01 2.36
C LEU A 158 -16.91 2.84 1.07
N CYS A 159 -15.74 3.42 0.79
CA CYS A 159 -15.55 4.18 -0.44
C CYS A 159 -15.65 3.30 -1.68
N ALA A 160 -15.15 2.07 -1.67
CA ALA A 160 -15.20 1.21 -2.83
C ALA A 160 -16.64 0.91 -3.28
N SER A 161 -17.57 0.63 -2.35
CA SER A 161 -18.99 0.41 -2.68
C SER A 161 -19.70 1.69 -3.09
N THR A 162 -19.59 2.77 -2.29
CA THR A 162 -20.25 4.05 -2.60
C THR A 162 -19.67 4.67 -3.87
N GLY A 163 -18.36 4.62 -4.05
CA GLY A 163 -17.67 5.08 -5.25
C GLY A 163 -18.05 4.29 -6.49
N GLY A 164 -18.19 2.97 -6.40
CA GLY A 164 -18.66 2.14 -7.52
C GLY A 164 -20.05 2.52 -8.01
N VAL A 165 -20.97 2.84 -7.09
CA VAL A 165 -22.30 3.33 -7.43
C VAL A 165 -22.23 4.74 -8.04
N LEU A 166 -21.53 5.68 -7.42
CA LEU A 166 -21.41 7.05 -7.91
C LEU A 166 -20.70 7.11 -9.25
N PHE A 167 -19.63 6.36 -9.42
CA PHE A 167 -18.89 6.30 -10.69
C PHE A 167 -19.75 5.81 -11.85
N SER A 168 -20.70 4.90 -11.58
CA SER A 168 -21.61 4.39 -12.60
C SER A 168 -22.73 5.38 -13.01
N ILE A 169 -22.94 6.44 -12.20
CA ILE A 169 -23.88 7.54 -12.51
C ILE A 169 -23.13 8.63 -13.27
N ASP A 170 -22.08 9.16 -12.65
CA ASP A 170 -21.14 10.11 -13.24
C ASP A 170 -19.75 9.91 -12.58
N PRO A 171 -18.72 9.58 -13.36
CA PRO A 171 -17.36 9.38 -12.85
C PRO A 171 -16.81 10.57 -12.05
N SER A 172 -17.23 11.80 -12.34
CA SER A 172 -16.80 13.00 -11.62
C SER A 172 -17.25 13.02 -10.17
N PHE A 173 -18.39 12.39 -9.85
CA PHE A 173 -18.92 12.37 -8.49
C PHE A 173 -17.99 11.69 -7.49
N VAL A 174 -17.23 10.68 -7.93
CA VAL A 174 -16.25 10.01 -7.06
C VAL A 174 -15.12 10.95 -6.66
N PHE A 175 -14.64 11.78 -7.58
CA PHE A 175 -13.59 12.76 -7.28
C PHE A 175 -14.13 13.88 -6.37
N TRP A 176 -15.34 14.37 -6.61
CA TRP A 176 -15.98 15.36 -5.73
C TRP A 176 -16.28 14.79 -4.34
N MET A 177 -16.65 13.52 -4.24
CA MET A 177 -16.79 12.82 -2.95
C MET A 177 -15.47 12.80 -2.19
N GLY A 178 -14.35 12.55 -2.89
CA GLY A 178 -13.00 12.60 -2.30
C GLY A 178 -12.66 14.00 -1.78
N SER A 179 -12.90 15.05 -2.59
CA SER A 179 -12.69 16.45 -2.16
C SER A 179 -13.59 16.85 -0.99
N GLY A 180 -14.85 16.39 -0.97
CA GLY A 180 -15.78 16.62 0.15
C GLY A 180 -15.31 15.94 1.44
N ALA A 181 -14.81 14.69 1.35
CA ALA A 181 -14.23 14.00 2.50
C ALA A 181 -12.96 14.69 3.00
N ALA A 182 -12.20 15.34 2.12
CA ALA A 182 -11.01 16.11 2.51
C ALA A 182 -11.35 17.32 3.35
N LEU A 183 -12.51 17.97 3.17
CA LEU A 183 -13.00 19.02 4.07
C LEU A 183 -13.18 18.48 5.49
N LEU A 184 -13.80 17.31 5.64
CA LEU A 184 -13.96 16.67 6.95
C LEU A 184 -12.61 16.35 7.58
N LEU A 185 -11.65 15.88 6.76
CA LEU A 185 -10.27 15.62 7.20
C LEU A 185 -9.58 16.91 7.68
N MET A 186 -9.77 18.03 6.99
CA MET A 186 -9.25 19.33 7.42
C MET A 186 -9.89 19.78 8.75
N LEU A 187 -11.20 19.58 8.94
CA LEU A 187 -11.89 19.86 10.22
C LEU A 187 -11.31 19.01 11.36
N LEU A 188 -11.03 17.73 11.12
CA LEU A 188 -10.34 16.90 12.11
C LEU A 188 -8.95 17.43 12.47
N LEU A 189 -8.21 17.99 11.51
CA LEU A 189 -6.91 18.62 11.78
C LEU A 189 -7.03 19.87 12.64
N VAL A 190 -8.11 20.64 12.54
CA VAL A 190 -8.37 21.77 13.44
C VAL A 190 -8.56 21.29 14.88
N VAL A 191 -9.38 20.24 15.06
CA VAL A 191 -9.71 19.69 16.37
C VAL A 191 -8.54 18.92 16.99
N ALA A 192 -7.74 18.21 16.19
CA ALA A 192 -6.60 17.44 16.66
C ALA A 192 -5.55 18.34 17.31
N LYS A 193 -5.30 18.17 18.61
CA LYS A 193 -4.29 18.92 19.37
C LYS A 193 -3.41 17.96 20.18
N PRO A 194 -2.57 17.14 19.52
CA PRO A 194 -1.66 16.28 20.23
C PRO A 194 -0.67 17.13 21.03
N LYS A 195 -0.66 16.93 22.35
CA LYS A 195 0.27 17.63 23.23
C LYS A 195 1.52 16.77 23.44
N PRO A 196 2.72 17.36 23.48
CA PRO A 196 3.93 16.65 23.89
C PRO A 196 3.75 16.09 25.31
N ASN A 197 4.16 14.83 25.50
CA ASN A 197 4.14 14.19 26.81
C ASN A 197 5.59 14.02 27.28
N GLN A 198 5.95 14.61 28.42
CA GLN A 198 7.29 14.56 28.96
C GLN A 198 7.79 13.13 29.18
N THR A 199 6.91 12.22 29.60
CA THR A 199 7.27 10.80 29.78
C THR A 199 7.63 10.15 28.46
N ALA A 200 6.89 10.47 27.38
CA ALA A 200 7.18 9.95 26.04
C ALA A 200 8.46 10.59 25.47
N GLU A 201 8.74 11.86 25.76
CA GLU A 201 10.00 12.52 25.37
C GLU A 201 11.21 11.87 26.06
N VAL A 202 11.11 11.55 27.34
CA VAL A 202 12.17 10.84 28.09
C VAL A 202 12.36 9.42 27.52
N MET A 203 11.29 8.68 27.23
CA MET A 203 11.39 7.35 26.61
C MET A 203 12.00 7.41 25.22
N ASN A 204 11.64 8.42 24.42
CA ASN A 204 12.24 8.63 23.11
C ASN A 204 13.71 9.06 23.19
N ALA A 205 14.08 9.88 24.17
CA ALA A 205 15.46 10.27 24.43
C ALA A 205 16.34 9.09 24.90
N LEU A 206 15.79 8.19 25.71
CA LEU A 206 16.45 6.93 26.08
C LEU A 206 16.63 5.99 24.88
N GLY A 207 15.69 6.00 23.94
CA GLY A 207 15.81 5.29 22.64
C GLY A 207 16.78 5.97 21.66
N ALA A 208 16.95 7.29 21.76
CA ALA A 208 17.87 8.06 20.89
C ALA A 208 19.36 7.81 21.17
N ASN A 209 19.70 7.25 22.34
CA ASN A 209 21.05 6.78 22.66
C ASN A 209 21.46 5.49 21.91
N GLN A 210 20.61 4.99 20.99
CA GLN A 210 21.02 3.91 20.12
C GLN A 210 21.95 4.45 19.00
N PRO A 211 23.01 3.70 18.63
CA PRO A 211 23.97 4.16 17.63
C PRO A 211 23.23 4.52 16.33
N GLN A 212 23.46 5.73 15.84
CA GLN A 212 22.83 6.23 14.62
C GLN A 212 23.14 5.30 13.45
N ILE A 213 22.11 5.01 12.66
CA ILE A 213 22.24 4.21 11.45
C ILE A 213 23.07 5.03 10.43
N THR A 214 24.33 4.63 10.27
CA THR A 214 25.24 5.30 9.34
C THR A 214 24.99 4.78 7.91
N ALA A 215 25.19 5.62 6.89
CA ALA A 215 25.13 5.22 5.48
C ALA A 215 26.02 3.98 5.20
N LYS A 216 27.16 3.85 5.87
CA LYS A 216 28.04 2.68 5.81
C LYS A 216 27.33 1.39 6.26
N THR A 217 26.54 1.46 7.31
CA THR A 217 25.75 0.31 7.83
C THR A 217 24.68 -0.11 6.82
N VAL A 218 24.01 0.86 6.20
CA VAL A 218 23.03 0.59 5.12
C VAL A 218 23.72 -0.06 3.92
N PHE A 219 24.88 0.45 3.51
CA PHE A 219 25.63 -0.13 2.39
C PHE A 219 26.09 -1.57 2.69
N THR A 220 26.41 -1.89 3.94
CA THR A 220 26.78 -3.25 4.35
C THR A 220 25.62 -4.25 4.20
N LEU A 221 24.34 -3.79 4.27
CA LEU A 221 23.18 -4.66 4.02
C LEU A 221 23.16 -5.18 2.57
N PHE A 222 23.52 -4.35 1.61
CA PHE A 222 23.55 -4.75 0.19
C PHE A 222 24.65 -5.77 -0.12
N ARG A 223 25.65 -5.96 0.74
CA ARG A 223 26.64 -7.05 0.62
C ARG A 223 26.11 -8.40 1.08
N GLN A 224 24.99 -8.42 1.81
CA GLN A 224 24.42 -9.66 2.35
C GLN A 224 23.55 -10.36 1.29
N ARG A 225 23.84 -11.62 0.97
CA ARG A 225 23.03 -12.45 0.06
C ARG A 225 21.56 -12.49 0.45
N LYS A 226 21.24 -12.56 1.76
CA LYS A 226 19.86 -12.60 2.26
C LYS A 226 19.06 -11.34 1.92
N MET A 227 19.71 -10.17 1.79
CA MET A 227 19.06 -8.94 1.37
C MET A 227 18.60 -9.03 -0.10
N TRP A 228 19.46 -9.51 -0.98
CA TRP A 228 19.14 -9.70 -2.40
C TRP A 228 18.07 -10.76 -2.64
N MET A 229 18.07 -11.85 -1.84
CA MET A 229 17.01 -12.86 -1.91
C MET A 229 15.66 -12.30 -1.46
N PHE A 230 15.65 -11.44 -0.44
CA PHE A 230 14.45 -10.74 -0.02
C PHE A 230 13.98 -9.73 -1.09
N ILE A 231 14.89 -8.94 -1.68
CA ILE A 231 14.58 -8.02 -2.80
C ILE A 231 14.02 -8.80 -4.00
N LEU A 232 14.60 -9.94 -4.34
CA LEU A 232 14.09 -10.80 -5.42
C LEU A 232 12.63 -11.21 -5.17
N TYR A 233 12.31 -11.63 -3.96
CA TYR A 233 10.93 -11.94 -3.57
C TYR A 233 10.02 -10.71 -3.70
N VAL A 234 10.45 -9.56 -3.19
CA VAL A 234 9.67 -8.33 -3.24
C VAL A 234 9.41 -7.87 -4.68
N VAL A 235 10.41 -7.91 -5.54
CA VAL A 235 10.28 -7.51 -6.95
C VAL A 235 9.47 -8.55 -7.74
N GLY A 236 9.77 -9.83 -7.59
CA GLY A 236 9.16 -10.87 -8.40
C GLY A 236 7.78 -11.34 -7.90
N VAL A 237 7.43 -11.07 -6.65
CA VAL A 237 6.11 -11.42 -6.09
C VAL A 237 5.30 -10.17 -5.79
N ALA A 238 5.74 -9.33 -4.85
CA ALA A 238 4.94 -8.20 -4.39
C ALA A 238 4.76 -7.12 -5.46
N CYS A 239 5.82 -6.79 -6.23
CA CYS A 239 5.71 -5.78 -7.29
C CYS A 239 4.90 -6.30 -8.49
N VAL A 240 5.12 -7.55 -8.92
CA VAL A 240 4.36 -8.13 -10.04
C VAL A 240 2.87 -8.21 -9.69
N TYR A 241 2.56 -8.55 -8.44
CA TYR A 241 1.20 -8.53 -7.93
C TYR A 241 0.57 -7.13 -7.96
N ASP A 242 1.28 -6.10 -7.48
CA ASP A 242 0.78 -4.72 -7.54
C ASP A 242 0.51 -4.28 -8.99
N VAL A 243 1.41 -4.62 -9.92
CA VAL A 243 1.27 -4.30 -11.35
C VAL A 243 0.07 -5.02 -11.99
N PHE A 244 -0.16 -6.27 -11.61
CA PHE A 244 -1.38 -7.00 -11.99
C PHE A 244 -2.64 -6.29 -11.48
N ASP A 245 -2.67 -5.88 -10.20
CA ASP A 245 -3.85 -5.29 -9.57
C ASP A 245 -4.14 -3.86 -10.10
N GLN A 246 -3.12 -3.13 -10.63
CA GLN A 246 -3.27 -1.78 -11.19
C GLN A 246 -4.35 -1.68 -12.27
N GLN A 247 -4.49 -2.67 -13.13
CA GLN A 247 -5.48 -2.68 -14.22
C GLN A 247 -6.53 -3.79 -14.08
N PHE A 248 -6.54 -4.50 -12.94
CA PHE A 248 -7.49 -5.58 -12.68
C PHE A 248 -8.94 -5.12 -12.71
N ALA A 249 -9.24 -3.89 -12.27
CA ALA A 249 -10.58 -3.34 -12.32
C ALA A 249 -11.14 -3.26 -13.77
N THR A 250 -10.28 -2.91 -14.72
CA THR A 250 -10.65 -2.88 -16.17
C THR A 250 -10.90 -4.29 -16.70
N PHE A 251 -10.09 -5.27 -16.32
CA PHE A 251 -10.32 -6.67 -16.66
C PHE A 251 -11.60 -7.21 -15.99
N PHE A 252 -11.81 -6.94 -14.70
CA PHE A 252 -12.97 -7.40 -13.94
C PHE A 252 -14.29 -6.94 -14.58
N LYS A 253 -14.40 -5.66 -14.96
CA LYS A 253 -15.62 -5.13 -15.55
C LYS A 253 -15.96 -5.74 -16.93
N SER A 254 -14.97 -6.26 -17.67
CA SER A 254 -15.20 -6.85 -19.00
C SER A 254 -16.04 -8.13 -18.98
N PHE A 255 -16.25 -8.74 -17.81
CA PHE A 255 -17.12 -9.91 -17.63
C PHE A 255 -18.60 -9.55 -17.51
N PHE A 256 -18.95 -8.27 -17.38
CA PHE A 256 -20.32 -7.83 -17.18
C PHE A 256 -20.94 -7.28 -18.47
N SER A 257 -22.27 -7.37 -18.56
CA SER A 257 -23.00 -6.95 -19.76
C SER A 257 -22.91 -5.46 -20.03
N THR A 258 -22.77 -4.63 -18.96
CA THR A 258 -22.56 -3.18 -19.08
C THR A 258 -21.40 -2.72 -18.21
N PRO A 259 -20.65 -1.70 -18.65
CA PRO A 259 -19.53 -1.14 -17.86
C PRO A 259 -19.95 -0.67 -16.47
N GLU A 260 -21.17 -0.11 -16.35
CA GLU A 260 -21.73 0.40 -15.10
C GLU A 260 -21.97 -0.73 -14.10
N GLN A 261 -22.56 -1.85 -14.56
CA GLN A 261 -22.75 -3.04 -13.72
C GLN A 261 -21.41 -3.60 -13.25
N GLY A 262 -20.43 -3.67 -14.14
CA GLY A 262 -19.09 -4.15 -13.82
C GLY A 262 -18.39 -3.26 -12.77
N THR A 263 -18.51 -1.94 -12.91
CA THR A 263 -17.91 -0.99 -11.95
C THR A 263 -18.58 -1.06 -10.58
N ARG A 264 -19.91 -1.18 -10.52
CA ARG A 264 -20.64 -1.38 -9.25
C ARG A 264 -20.24 -2.70 -8.58
N ALA A 265 -20.23 -3.79 -9.35
CA ALA A 265 -19.85 -5.11 -8.85
C ALA A 265 -18.40 -5.13 -8.32
N PHE A 266 -17.48 -4.45 -9.03
CA PHE A 266 -16.10 -4.28 -8.56
C PHE A 266 -16.02 -3.54 -7.22
N GLY A 267 -16.80 -2.46 -7.06
CA GLY A 267 -16.90 -1.72 -5.81
C GLY A 267 -17.39 -2.60 -4.65
N PHE A 268 -18.47 -3.35 -4.84
CA PHE A 268 -19.01 -4.26 -3.82
C PHE A 268 -18.06 -5.42 -3.50
N ALA A 269 -17.45 -6.03 -4.51
CA ALA A 269 -16.47 -7.09 -4.31
C ALA A 269 -15.24 -6.58 -3.55
N THR A 270 -14.79 -5.35 -3.84
CA THR A 270 -13.70 -4.70 -3.12
C THR A 270 -14.08 -4.45 -1.66
N THR A 271 -15.29 -3.95 -1.38
CA THR A 271 -15.79 -3.76 -0.01
C THR A 271 -15.82 -5.08 0.78
N ALA A 272 -16.38 -6.14 0.18
CA ALA A 272 -16.39 -7.46 0.80
C ALA A 272 -14.98 -7.98 1.08
N GLY A 273 -14.07 -7.82 0.11
CA GLY A 273 -12.66 -8.16 0.25
C GLY A 273 -11.97 -7.41 1.39
N GLU A 274 -12.23 -6.10 1.55
CA GLU A 274 -11.64 -5.29 2.61
C GLU A 274 -12.18 -5.63 4.01
N ILE A 275 -13.44 -6.01 4.13
CA ILE A 275 -14.00 -6.52 5.40
C ILE A 275 -13.30 -7.83 5.78
N CYS A 276 -13.17 -8.76 4.84
CA CYS A 276 -12.45 -10.02 5.07
C CYS A 276 -10.95 -9.76 5.37
N ASN A 277 -10.31 -8.83 4.64
CA ASN A 277 -8.94 -8.41 4.87
C ASN A 277 -8.72 -7.88 6.29
N ALA A 278 -9.63 -7.04 6.80
CA ALA A 278 -9.55 -6.52 8.16
C ALA A 278 -9.62 -7.66 9.22
N ILE A 279 -10.50 -8.64 9.03
CA ILE A 279 -10.62 -9.81 9.92
C ILE A 279 -9.33 -10.65 9.87
N ILE A 280 -8.83 -10.93 8.68
CA ILE A 280 -7.61 -11.73 8.48
C ILE A 280 -6.39 -11.01 9.02
N MET A 281 -6.30 -9.69 8.84
CA MET A 281 -5.22 -8.86 9.39
C MET A 281 -5.18 -8.95 10.92
N PHE A 282 -6.33 -8.96 11.57
CA PHE A 282 -6.43 -9.16 13.03
C PHE A 282 -5.92 -10.53 13.46
N CYS A 283 -6.23 -11.59 12.71
CA CYS A 283 -5.80 -12.96 13.01
C CYS A 283 -4.35 -13.28 12.55
N SER A 284 -3.82 -12.52 11.61
CA SER A 284 -2.54 -12.81 10.95
C SER A 284 -1.34 -12.95 11.90
N PRO A 285 -1.17 -12.14 12.99
CA PRO A 285 -0.05 -12.33 13.91
C PRO A 285 -0.03 -13.71 14.58
N TRP A 286 -1.20 -14.24 14.92
CA TRP A 286 -1.33 -15.56 15.52
C TRP A 286 -0.98 -16.68 14.52
N ILE A 287 -1.50 -16.56 13.28
CA ILE A 287 -1.20 -17.52 12.20
C ILE A 287 0.31 -17.53 11.92
N ILE A 288 0.92 -16.35 11.73
CA ILE A 288 2.33 -16.19 11.37
C ILE A 288 3.25 -16.70 12.48
N ASN A 289 2.87 -16.55 13.75
CA ASN A 289 3.65 -17.10 14.86
C ASN A 289 3.70 -18.62 14.85
N ARG A 290 2.68 -19.30 14.30
CA ARG A 290 2.65 -20.75 14.19
C ARG A 290 3.42 -21.28 12.98
N ILE A 291 3.21 -20.69 11.81
CA ILE A 291 3.78 -21.19 10.55
C ILE A 291 5.15 -20.59 10.22
N GLY A 292 5.52 -19.48 10.87
CA GLY A 292 6.76 -18.76 10.66
C GLY A 292 6.70 -17.76 9.49
N ALA A 293 7.49 -16.68 9.58
CA ALA A 293 7.44 -15.57 8.64
C ALA A 293 7.83 -15.97 7.20
N LYS A 294 8.84 -16.85 7.03
CA LYS A 294 9.22 -17.37 5.70
C LYS A 294 8.05 -18.09 5.04
N ASN A 295 7.45 -19.04 5.75
CA ASN A 295 6.35 -19.83 5.19
C ASN A 295 5.11 -18.95 4.88
N THR A 296 4.87 -17.92 5.70
CA THR A 296 3.81 -16.94 5.43
C THR A 296 4.04 -16.21 4.11
N LEU A 297 5.27 -15.75 3.84
CA LEU A 297 5.60 -15.12 2.57
C LEU A 297 5.41 -16.08 1.40
N LEU A 298 5.83 -17.35 1.54
CA LEU A 298 5.64 -18.36 0.50
C LEU A 298 4.14 -18.62 0.23
N ILE A 299 3.34 -18.73 1.28
CA ILE A 299 1.87 -18.88 1.15
C ILE A 299 1.27 -17.65 0.47
N ALA A 300 1.67 -16.42 0.85
CA ALA A 300 1.23 -15.22 0.17
C ALA A 300 1.57 -15.26 -1.33
N GLY A 301 2.80 -15.62 -1.68
CA GLY A 301 3.20 -15.76 -3.08
C GLY A 301 2.43 -16.84 -3.85
N LEU A 302 2.11 -17.97 -3.21
CA LEU A 302 1.26 -19.01 -3.82
C LEU A 302 -0.18 -18.53 -4.06
N ILE A 303 -0.78 -17.83 -3.08
CA ILE A 303 -2.13 -17.27 -3.23
C ILE A 303 -2.15 -16.24 -4.35
N MET A 304 -1.16 -15.34 -4.40
CA MET A 304 -1.01 -14.34 -5.47
C MET A 304 -0.85 -15.01 -6.84
N ALA A 305 0.02 -16.01 -6.95
CA ALA A 305 0.19 -16.79 -8.20
C ALA A 305 -1.13 -17.45 -8.62
N THR A 306 -1.85 -18.07 -7.68
CA THR A 306 -3.15 -18.71 -7.94
C THR A 306 -4.17 -17.70 -8.44
N ARG A 307 -4.24 -16.51 -7.84
CA ARG A 307 -5.16 -15.44 -8.27
C ARG A 307 -4.79 -14.96 -9.68
N ILE A 308 -3.53 -14.68 -9.93
CA ILE A 308 -3.08 -14.14 -11.23
C ILE A 308 -3.25 -15.18 -12.34
N ILE A 309 -2.79 -16.43 -12.13
CA ILE A 309 -2.94 -17.52 -13.09
C ILE A 309 -4.43 -17.88 -13.25
N GLY A 310 -5.18 -17.97 -12.16
CA GLY A 310 -6.62 -18.23 -12.22
C GLY A 310 -7.36 -17.17 -13.05
N SER A 311 -6.95 -15.90 -12.95
CA SER A 311 -7.53 -14.81 -13.74
C SER A 311 -7.27 -14.98 -15.25
N SER A 312 -6.19 -15.64 -15.66
CA SER A 312 -5.93 -15.91 -17.07
C SER A 312 -6.91 -16.94 -17.68
N PHE A 313 -7.46 -17.82 -16.84
CA PHE A 313 -8.41 -18.84 -17.27
C PHE A 313 -9.87 -18.49 -16.96
N ALA A 314 -10.12 -17.36 -16.27
CA ALA A 314 -11.47 -16.95 -15.91
C ALA A 314 -12.30 -16.66 -17.16
N THR A 315 -13.52 -17.21 -17.20
CA THR A 315 -14.50 -17.04 -18.29
C THR A 315 -15.84 -16.53 -17.80
N THR A 316 -16.10 -16.61 -16.48
CA THR A 316 -17.38 -16.26 -15.87
C THR A 316 -17.26 -15.18 -14.82
N VAL A 317 -18.35 -14.44 -14.58
CA VAL A 317 -18.47 -13.43 -13.51
C VAL A 317 -18.18 -14.05 -12.14
N THR A 318 -18.68 -15.26 -11.89
CA THR A 318 -18.49 -15.94 -10.59
C THR A 318 -17.02 -16.23 -10.32
N GLU A 319 -16.29 -16.71 -11.33
CA GLU A 319 -14.86 -17.00 -11.22
C GLU A 319 -14.05 -15.72 -10.92
N VAL A 320 -14.30 -14.64 -11.65
CA VAL A 320 -13.54 -13.40 -11.44
C VAL A 320 -13.84 -12.77 -10.08
N ILE A 321 -15.07 -12.89 -9.56
CA ILE A 321 -15.42 -12.47 -8.20
C ILE A 321 -14.69 -13.34 -7.16
N ALA A 322 -14.71 -14.66 -7.31
CA ALA A 322 -14.03 -15.58 -6.39
C ALA A 322 -12.51 -15.30 -6.35
N LEU A 323 -11.89 -15.06 -7.51
CA LEU A 323 -10.48 -14.68 -7.60
C LEU A 323 -10.20 -13.32 -6.96
N LYS A 324 -11.10 -12.34 -7.11
CA LYS A 324 -10.97 -11.05 -6.41
C LYS A 324 -11.01 -11.21 -4.90
N MET A 325 -11.79 -12.14 -4.36
CA MET A 325 -11.86 -12.38 -2.91
C MET A 325 -10.56 -12.94 -2.31
N LEU A 326 -9.68 -13.58 -3.10
CA LEU A 326 -8.35 -14.02 -2.63
C LEU A 326 -7.48 -12.85 -2.16
N HIS A 327 -7.73 -11.63 -2.65
CA HIS A 327 -7.08 -10.40 -2.20
C HIS A 327 -7.13 -10.22 -0.67
N ALA A 328 -8.19 -10.68 -0.03
CA ALA A 328 -8.34 -10.59 1.42
C ALA A 328 -7.24 -11.35 2.21
N LEU A 329 -6.67 -12.40 1.64
CA LEU A 329 -5.58 -13.20 2.24
C LEU A 329 -4.18 -12.66 1.88
N GLU A 330 -4.03 -12.12 0.67
CA GLU A 330 -2.75 -11.74 0.08
C GLU A 330 -2.07 -10.63 0.88
N VAL A 331 -2.79 -9.53 1.09
CA VAL A 331 -2.25 -8.31 1.71
C VAL A 331 -1.82 -8.54 3.16
N PRO A 332 -2.64 -9.15 4.06
CA PRO A 332 -2.23 -9.42 5.42
C PRO A 332 -1.01 -10.33 5.51
N PHE A 333 -0.97 -11.39 4.72
CA PHE A 333 0.14 -12.34 4.76
C PHE A 333 1.42 -11.73 4.19
N LEU A 334 1.31 -10.91 3.12
CA LEU A 334 2.46 -10.20 2.58
C LEU A 334 3.01 -9.18 3.56
N LEU A 335 2.19 -8.23 4.04
CA LEU A 335 2.66 -7.10 4.85
C LEU A 335 3.16 -7.53 6.22
N VAL A 336 2.34 -8.29 6.96
CA VAL A 336 2.73 -8.75 8.30
C VAL A 336 3.84 -9.80 8.21
N GLY A 337 3.80 -10.66 7.18
CA GLY A 337 4.84 -11.63 6.88
C GLY A 337 6.19 -10.97 6.58
N ALA A 338 6.21 -9.95 5.70
CA ALA A 338 7.43 -9.20 5.38
C ALA A 338 8.01 -8.50 6.60
N PHE A 339 7.18 -7.83 7.40
CA PHE A 339 7.65 -7.18 8.63
C PHE A 339 8.24 -8.18 9.64
N LYS A 340 7.56 -9.30 9.88
CA LYS A 340 8.07 -10.36 10.77
C LYS A 340 9.29 -11.07 10.19
N TYR A 341 9.39 -11.22 8.87
CA TYR A 341 10.57 -11.76 8.22
C TYR A 341 11.77 -10.84 8.43
N ILE A 342 11.61 -9.54 8.20
CA ILE A 342 12.67 -8.54 8.39
C ILE A 342 13.16 -8.56 9.83
N THR A 343 12.25 -8.49 10.81
CA THR A 343 12.62 -8.50 12.24
C THR A 343 13.20 -9.82 12.73
N GLY A 344 12.91 -10.92 12.06
CA GLY A 344 13.41 -12.25 12.41
C GLY A 344 14.74 -12.63 11.76
N VAL A 345 15.06 -12.08 10.60
CA VAL A 345 16.21 -12.46 9.77
C VAL A 345 17.33 -11.44 9.81
N PHE A 346 16.98 -10.17 9.99
CA PHE A 346 17.93 -9.06 10.04
C PHE A 346 18.03 -8.47 11.45
N ASP A 347 18.98 -7.55 11.66
CA ASP A 347 19.07 -6.81 12.91
C ASP A 347 17.79 -5.97 13.10
N THR A 348 17.14 -6.16 14.23
CA THR A 348 15.89 -5.46 14.58
C THR A 348 16.03 -3.94 14.57
N ARG A 349 17.24 -3.41 14.82
CA ARG A 349 17.55 -1.99 14.75
C ARG A 349 17.43 -1.41 13.35
N LEU A 350 17.64 -2.24 12.33
CA LEU A 350 17.59 -1.87 10.91
C LEU A 350 16.24 -2.17 10.26
N SER A 351 15.27 -2.70 10.99
CA SER A 351 14.01 -3.19 10.44
C SER A 351 13.26 -2.13 9.64
N ALA A 352 13.16 -0.90 10.15
CA ALA A 352 12.49 0.19 9.43
C ALA A 352 13.24 0.56 8.14
N THR A 353 14.57 0.61 8.18
CA THR A 353 15.41 0.89 7.02
C THR A 353 15.28 -0.21 5.96
N ILE A 354 15.30 -1.47 6.39
CA ILE A 354 15.16 -2.61 5.47
C ILE A 354 13.77 -2.65 4.86
N TYR A 355 12.72 -2.35 5.64
CA TYR A 355 11.37 -2.23 5.10
C TYR A 355 11.26 -1.09 4.07
N LEU A 356 11.84 0.07 4.38
CA LEU A 356 11.82 1.21 3.46
C LEU A 356 12.59 0.92 2.17
N ILE A 357 13.82 0.41 2.27
CA ILE A 357 14.72 0.23 1.12
C ILE A 357 14.46 -1.13 0.45
N GLY A 358 14.45 -2.21 1.22
CA GLY A 358 14.34 -3.57 0.70
C GLY A 358 12.93 -3.95 0.25
N PHE A 359 11.89 -3.32 0.81
CA PHE A 359 10.51 -3.58 0.42
C PHE A 359 9.93 -2.43 -0.41
N ASN A 360 9.75 -1.24 0.15
CA ASN A 360 9.05 -0.16 -0.55
C ASN A 360 9.85 0.39 -1.74
N PHE A 361 11.10 0.76 -1.54
CA PHE A 361 11.92 1.34 -2.61
C PHE A 361 12.18 0.33 -3.73
N ALA A 362 12.52 -0.92 -3.40
CA ALA A 362 12.73 -1.97 -4.39
C ALA A 362 11.46 -2.25 -5.21
N LYS A 363 10.28 -2.31 -4.55
CA LYS A 363 8.99 -2.49 -5.20
C LYS A 363 8.67 -1.34 -6.16
N GLN A 364 8.78 -0.09 -5.70
CA GLN A 364 8.48 1.08 -6.52
C GLN A 364 9.47 1.24 -7.69
N SER A 365 10.76 0.94 -7.47
CA SER A 365 11.77 0.96 -8.55
C SER A 365 11.46 -0.02 -9.66
N ALA A 366 11.02 -1.23 -9.32
CA ALA A 366 10.60 -2.20 -10.30
C ALA A 366 9.28 -1.82 -10.98
N ALA A 367 8.33 -1.24 -10.25
CA ALA A 367 7.04 -0.80 -10.78
C ALA A 367 7.16 0.27 -11.86
N ILE A 368 8.19 1.14 -11.81
CA ILE A 368 8.44 2.14 -12.87
C ILE A 368 8.50 1.48 -14.25
N PHE A 369 9.18 0.36 -14.36
CA PHE A 369 9.35 -0.35 -15.63
C PHE A 369 8.24 -1.36 -15.88
N LEU A 370 7.86 -2.13 -14.85
CA LEU A 370 6.89 -3.22 -14.99
C LEU A 370 5.47 -2.73 -15.29
N SER A 371 5.05 -1.55 -14.79
CA SER A 371 3.69 -1.05 -15.07
C SER A 371 3.50 -0.69 -16.55
N ALA A 372 4.46 0.02 -17.16
CA ALA A 372 4.42 0.32 -18.58
C ALA A 372 4.59 -0.95 -19.44
N PHE A 373 5.47 -1.86 -19.03
CA PHE A 373 5.67 -3.14 -19.71
C PHE A 373 4.40 -4.00 -19.70
N ALA A 374 3.75 -4.18 -18.55
CA ALA A 374 2.51 -4.94 -18.43
C ALA A 374 1.37 -4.28 -19.25
N GLY A 375 1.25 -2.94 -19.19
CA GLY A 375 0.30 -2.22 -20.03
C GLY A 375 0.49 -2.49 -21.53
N ASN A 376 1.75 -2.51 -22.00
CA ASN A 376 2.08 -2.85 -23.37
C ASN A 376 1.73 -4.31 -23.71
N MET A 377 1.98 -5.23 -22.78
CA MET A 377 1.58 -6.65 -22.97
C MET A 377 0.05 -6.79 -23.03
N TYR A 378 -0.71 -6.09 -22.16
CA TYR A 378 -2.18 -6.10 -22.22
C TYR A 378 -2.73 -5.62 -23.57
N ASP A 379 -2.07 -4.67 -24.23
CA ASP A 379 -2.48 -4.19 -25.55
C ASP A 379 -2.09 -5.17 -26.68
N ARG A 380 -0.94 -5.88 -26.55
CA ARG A 380 -0.40 -6.77 -27.59
C ARG A 380 -1.00 -8.16 -27.58
N ILE A 381 -1.07 -8.80 -26.42
CA ILE A 381 -1.48 -10.20 -26.25
C ILE A 381 -2.73 -10.36 -25.39
N GLY A 382 -3.29 -9.24 -24.88
CA GLY A 382 -4.48 -9.25 -24.02
C GLY A 382 -4.19 -9.50 -22.55
N PHE A 383 -5.25 -9.37 -21.72
CA PHE A 383 -5.14 -9.55 -20.27
C PHE A 383 -4.81 -11.00 -19.89
N GLN A 384 -5.47 -11.98 -20.49
CA GLN A 384 -5.38 -13.38 -20.09
C GLN A 384 -3.97 -13.93 -20.26
N ASP A 385 -3.36 -13.77 -21.46
CA ASP A 385 -2.01 -14.24 -21.72
C ASP A 385 -0.96 -13.49 -20.89
N THR A 386 -1.15 -12.18 -20.69
CA THR A 386 -0.28 -11.40 -19.83
C THR A 386 -0.38 -11.85 -18.38
N TYR A 387 -1.58 -12.15 -17.87
CA TYR A 387 -1.77 -12.69 -16.54
C TYR A 387 -1.13 -14.06 -16.36
N LEU A 388 -1.22 -14.93 -17.36
CA LEU A 388 -0.51 -16.20 -17.34
C LEU A 388 1.01 -15.99 -17.20
N MET A 389 1.57 -15.10 -18.02
CA MET A 389 2.99 -14.73 -17.94
C MET A 389 3.39 -14.18 -16.56
N LEU A 390 2.66 -13.19 -16.05
CA LEU A 390 2.93 -12.57 -14.76
C LEU A 390 2.77 -13.59 -13.61
N GLY A 391 1.74 -14.41 -13.65
CA GLY A 391 1.49 -15.46 -12.66
C GLY A 391 2.57 -16.53 -12.64
N CYS A 392 3.08 -16.95 -13.81
CA CYS A 392 4.22 -17.87 -13.91
C CYS A 392 5.48 -17.24 -13.31
N ILE A 393 5.73 -15.93 -13.49
CA ILE A 393 6.86 -15.24 -12.85
C ILE A 393 6.70 -15.28 -11.33
N VAL A 394 5.52 -14.94 -10.80
CA VAL A 394 5.25 -14.98 -9.35
C VAL A 394 5.44 -16.39 -8.79
N LEU A 395 4.93 -17.41 -9.47
CA LEU A 395 5.08 -18.79 -9.05
C LEU A 395 6.55 -19.23 -9.05
N ALA A 396 7.28 -18.95 -10.14
CA ALA A 396 8.70 -19.29 -10.25
C ALA A 396 9.54 -18.62 -9.16
N VAL A 397 9.33 -17.31 -8.93
CA VAL A 397 10.05 -16.60 -7.87
C VAL A 397 9.66 -17.09 -6.48
N THR A 398 8.38 -17.46 -6.26
CA THR A 398 7.94 -18.06 -4.99
C THR A 398 8.64 -19.40 -4.75
N VAL A 399 8.76 -20.27 -5.76
CA VAL A 399 9.48 -21.52 -5.68
C VAL A 399 10.98 -21.29 -5.41
N ILE A 400 11.63 -20.38 -6.13
CA ILE A 400 13.04 -20.00 -5.89
C ILE A 400 13.19 -19.50 -4.44
N SER A 401 12.26 -18.69 -3.97
CA SER A 401 12.27 -18.12 -2.61
C SER A 401 12.11 -19.19 -1.52
N ALA A 402 11.46 -20.31 -1.81
CA ALA A 402 11.37 -21.43 -0.89
C ALA A 402 12.75 -21.99 -0.51
N PHE A 403 13.70 -21.96 -1.46
CA PHE A 403 15.08 -22.43 -1.25
C PHE A 403 16.05 -21.33 -0.82
N THR A 404 15.77 -20.08 -1.15
CA THR A 404 16.74 -18.98 -0.98
C THR A 404 16.45 -18.10 0.23
N LEU A 405 15.21 -17.96 0.67
CA LEU A 405 14.87 -17.22 1.87
C LEU A 405 15.33 -17.97 3.12
N SER A 406 16.00 -17.25 4.01
CA SER A 406 16.49 -17.80 5.27
C SER A 406 15.37 -18.06 6.27
N SER A 407 15.38 -19.18 6.98
CA SER A 407 14.49 -19.42 8.12
C SER A 407 15.14 -18.97 9.43
N ARG A 408 14.33 -18.65 10.46
CA ARG A 408 14.82 -18.28 11.79
C ARG A 408 15.68 -19.40 12.41
N GLN A 409 15.35 -20.66 12.16
CA GLN A 409 16.11 -21.83 12.63
C GLN A 409 17.51 -21.92 12.00
N GLN A 410 17.64 -21.63 10.70
CA GLN A 410 18.93 -21.63 10.00
C GLN A 410 19.87 -20.54 10.51
N ILE A 411 19.32 -19.40 10.95
CA ILE A 411 20.12 -18.30 11.51
C ILE A 411 20.58 -18.63 12.93
N ALA A 412 19.74 -19.26 13.72
CA ALA A 412 20.11 -19.72 15.08
C ALA A 412 21.21 -20.81 15.01
N ALA A 413 21.09 -21.76 14.08
CA ALA A 413 22.10 -22.78 13.86
C ALA A 413 23.45 -22.21 13.36
N GLY A 414 23.41 -21.22 12.45
CA GLY A 414 24.62 -20.56 11.95
C GLY A 414 25.33 -19.68 13.01
N ARG A 415 24.60 -19.14 13.99
CA ARG A 415 25.22 -18.43 15.14
C ARG A 415 25.92 -19.39 16.11
N SER A 416 25.30 -20.52 16.42
CA SER A 416 25.89 -21.50 17.33
C SER A 416 27.17 -22.14 16.76
N THR A 417 27.30 -22.27 15.46
CA THR A 417 28.53 -22.76 14.81
C THR A 417 29.64 -21.72 14.77
N LEU A 418 29.33 -20.43 14.74
CA LEU A 418 30.31 -19.33 14.80
C LEU A 418 30.79 -19.02 16.23
N GLU A 419 29.98 -19.33 17.25
CA GLU A 419 30.36 -19.22 18.65
C GLU A 419 31.16 -20.44 19.16
N ALA A 420 31.15 -21.53 18.39
CA ALA A 420 31.86 -22.77 18.69
C ALA A 420 33.20 -22.90 17.91
N SER A 421 33.50 -21.99 17.01
CA SER A 421 34.75 -21.87 16.24
C SER A 421 35.61 -20.71 16.73
#